data_14268b6592746322e9d709a1de47b16b
#
_entry.id   14268b6592746322e9d709a1de47b16b
#
_cell.length_a   1.000
_cell.length_b   1.000
_cell.length_c   1.000
_cell.angle_alpha   90.00
_cell.angle_beta   90.00
_cell.angle_gamma   90.00
#
_symmetry.space_group_name_H-M   'P 1'
#
loop_
_entity.id
_entity.type
_entity.pdbx_description
1 polymer ?
#
loop_
_entity_poly.entity_id
_entity_poly.type
_entity_poly.pdbx_seq_one_letter_code
_entity_poly.pdbx_strand_id
1 'polypeptide(L)'
;MANNNERINKIFTRFLFKTLSFFLLIISYNYVTAHEFWIEPTLYSSPTNHLEAHLRVGQNFEGMTLMFNENDFETFQILSGTKNKKIDVKGIIGDVPAVDMKPKFSDLVIIYHETKDKLVDYKKFQKFQDFVKEKGYAHLIEEHLQAGYPEEYFIESYRRYAKSLIALNGVKGKDKKTGLLFEFVLNDNPYDLNSDMISANLFYQKRPMADQLVTIFSRKNKGDLKIEHYKTNEKGYVEFVIEQGREYLMDSVIIYPKKGNPENKEPIWHSIWASTTFLVPERNL
;
A
#
# COMPACT_ATOMS: atom_id res chain seq x y z
N MET A 1 3.00 54.96 -40.73
CA MET A 1 2.00 53.99 -40.25
C MET A 1 2.45 52.50 -40.32
N ALA A 2 3.67 52.21 -40.81
CA ALA A 2 4.16 50.81 -40.94
C ALA A 2 4.80 50.19 -39.67
N ASN A 3 5.12 51.02 -38.66
CA ASN A 3 5.96 50.60 -37.51
C ASN A 3 5.17 50.00 -36.30
N ASN A 4 3.84 50.12 -36.29
CA ASN A 4 3.03 49.61 -35.17
C ASN A 4 2.57 48.14 -35.38
N ASN A 5 2.42 47.72 -36.62
CA ASN A 5 1.97 46.32 -36.90
C ASN A 5 3.07 45.28 -36.66
N GLU A 6 4.34 45.64 -36.91
CA GLU A 6 5.45 44.72 -36.61
C GLU A 6 5.69 44.54 -35.09
N ARG A 7 5.46 45.57 -34.28
CA ARG A 7 5.56 45.45 -32.81
C ARG A 7 4.46 44.61 -32.22
N ILE A 8 3.24 44.73 -32.72
CA ILE A 8 2.07 43.93 -32.26
C ILE A 8 2.27 42.45 -32.63
N ASN A 9 2.74 42.16 -33.85
CA ASN A 9 3.01 40.79 -34.26
C ASN A 9 4.15 40.13 -33.47
N LYS A 10 5.20 40.84 -33.11
CA LYS A 10 6.28 40.29 -32.26
C LYS A 10 5.85 40.04 -30.81
N ILE A 11 4.93 40.83 -30.28
CA ILE A 11 4.39 40.64 -28.94
C ILE A 11 3.42 39.44 -28.96
N PHE A 12 2.58 39.30 -29.97
CA PHE A 12 1.64 38.18 -30.10
C PHE A 12 2.36 36.86 -30.34
N THR A 13 3.42 36.82 -31.12
CA THR A 13 4.21 35.60 -31.37
C THR A 13 5.00 35.19 -30.10
N ARG A 14 5.51 36.16 -29.31
CA ARG A 14 6.17 35.87 -28.03
C ARG A 14 5.20 35.40 -26.96
N PHE A 15 3.96 35.85 -26.97
CA PHE A 15 2.94 35.42 -26.04
C PHE A 15 2.44 34.02 -26.39
N LEU A 16 2.25 33.71 -27.67
CA LEU A 16 1.85 32.39 -28.16
C LEU A 16 2.93 31.32 -27.88
N PHE A 17 4.21 31.67 -28.04
CA PHE A 17 5.31 30.75 -27.73
C PHE A 17 5.47 30.50 -26.23
N LYS A 18 5.19 31.47 -25.37
CA LYS A 18 5.24 31.28 -23.91
C LYS A 18 4.06 30.46 -23.37
N THR A 19 2.88 30.61 -23.95
CA THR A 19 1.71 29.80 -23.57
C THR A 19 1.79 28.38 -24.13
N LEU A 20 2.39 28.17 -25.30
CA LEU A 20 2.60 26.83 -25.85
C LEU A 20 3.70 26.05 -25.11
N SER A 21 4.75 26.72 -24.60
CA SER A 21 5.78 26.10 -23.76
C SER A 21 5.27 25.72 -22.37
N PHE A 22 4.23 26.36 -21.84
CA PHE A 22 3.67 26.03 -20.54
C PHE A 22 2.67 24.87 -20.60
N PHE A 23 2.10 24.58 -21.77
CA PHE A 23 1.16 23.46 -21.96
C PHE A 23 1.85 22.12 -22.29
N LEU A 24 3.17 22.12 -22.55
CA LEU A 24 3.94 20.91 -22.90
C LEU A 24 4.58 20.23 -21.69
N LEU A 25 4.29 20.68 -20.46
CA LEU A 25 4.93 20.15 -19.23
C LEU A 25 3.97 19.39 -18.30
N ILE A 26 2.77 19.04 -18.78
CA ILE A 26 1.87 18.12 -18.05
C ILE A 26 1.62 16.88 -18.94
N ILE A 27 2.68 16.24 -19.38
CA ILE A 27 2.62 14.80 -19.59
C ILE A 27 3.00 14.20 -18.25
N SER A 28 2.03 14.10 -17.35
CA SER A 28 2.11 13.19 -16.23
C SER A 28 2.30 11.80 -16.83
N TYR A 29 3.53 11.32 -16.81
CA TYR A 29 3.80 9.91 -17.03
C TYR A 29 3.04 9.16 -15.93
N ASN A 30 1.86 8.65 -16.29
CA ASN A 30 1.22 7.62 -15.50
C ASN A 30 2.13 6.38 -15.58
N TYR A 31 3.12 6.36 -14.71
CA TYR A 31 3.90 5.17 -14.47
C TYR A 31 2.96 4.16 -13.80
N VAL A 32 2.48 3.19 -14.57
CA VAL A 32 1.89 1.99 -13.98
C VAL A 32 3.07 1.22 -13.35
N THR A 33 3.42 1.59 -12.15
CA THR A 33 4.28 0.82 -11.26
C THR A 33 3.37 0.01 -10.35
N ALA A 34 3.79 -1.18 -9.98
CA ALA A 34 3.13 -1.92 -8.92
C ALA A 34 3.32 -1.13 -7.61
N HIS A 35 2.25 -0.52 -7.13
CA HIS A 35 2.27 0.38 -5.98
C HIS A 35 1.84 -0.34 -4.71
N GLU A 36 2.41 0.04 -3.57
CA GLU A 36 1.92 -0.32 -2.26
C GLU A 36 0.46 0.12 -2.13
N PHE A 37 -0.30 -0.64 -1.35
CA PHE A 37 -1.67 -0.33 -0.97
C PHE A 37 -1.78 -0.45 0.54
N TRP A 38 -2.32 0.57 1.20
CA TRP A 38 -2.45 0.56 2.66
C TRP A 38 -3.71 1.26 3.13
N ILE A 39 -4.06 0.99 4.39
CA ILE A 39 -5.09 1.72 5.12
C ILE A 39 -4.38 2.80 5.94
N GLU A 40 -4.78 4.06 5.76
CA GLU A 40 -4.23 5.23 6.46
C GLU A 40 -5.32 5.85 7.34
N PRO A 41 -5.31 5.60 8.65
CA PRO A 41 -6.23 6.27 9.56
C PRO A 41 -5.98 7.77 9.61
N THR A 42 -7.03 8.59 9.74
CA THR A 42 -6.90 10.02 10.02
C THR A 42 -6.22 10.24 11.36
N LEU A 43 -6.51 9.37 12.34
CA LEU A 43 -5.85 9.30 13.63
C LEU A 43 -5.56 7.84 13.98
N TYR A 44 -4.31 7.49 14.16
CA TYR A 44 -3.90 6.17 14.66
C TYR A 44 -4.23 5.96 16.14
N SER A 45 -4.40 7.04 16.90
CA SER A 45 -4.88 7.03 18.27
C SER A 45 -5.98 8.08 18.42
N SER A 46 -7.20 7.62 18.66
CA SER A 46 -8.39 8.49 18.83
C SER A 46 -8.87 8.43 20.28
N PRO A 47 -9.10 9.58 20.94
CA PRO A 47 -9.68 9.63 22.29
C PRO A 47 -11.17 9.28 22.32
N THR A 48 -11.78 9.08 21.15
CA THR A 48 -13.18 8.71 21.00
C THR A 48 -13.33 7.41 20.24
N ASN A 49 -14.55 6.87 20.17
CA ASN A 49 -14.86 5.70 19.34
C ASN A 49 -15.12 6.06 17.85
N HIS A 50 -14.71 7.25 17.42
CA HIS A 50 -14.83 7.65 16.02
C HIS A 50 -13.60 7.20 15.26
N LEU A 51 -13.83 6.49 14.17
CA LEU A 51 -12.84 5.87 13.31
C LEU A 51 -12.99 6.36 11.89
N GLU A 52 -11.98 7.08 11.41
CA GLU A 52 -11.84 7.51 10.02
C GLU A 52 -10.57 6.92 9.43
N ALA A 53 -10.66 6.37 8.22
CA ALA A 53 -9.49 5.87 7.51
C ALA A 53 -9.65 5.97 5.99
N HIS A 54 -8.53 6.20 5.32
CA HIS A 54 -8.41 6.26 3.88
C HIS A 54 -7.82 4.96 3.33
N LEU A 55 -8.26 4.55 2.15
CA LEU A 55 -7.55 3.59 1.33
C LEU A 55 -6.56 4.36 0.46
N ARG A 56 -5.29 3.95 0.50
CA ARG A 56 -4.20 4.63 -0.20
C ARG A 56 -3.50 3.69 -1.17
N VAL A 57 -3.07 4.24 -2.29
CA VAL A 57 -2.22 3.53 -3.26
C VAL A 57 -1.12 4.47 -3.72
N GLY A 58 0.12 4.00 -3.70
CA GLY A 58 1.25 4.83 -4.06
C GLY A 58 2.59 4.15 -3.84
N GLN A 59 3.64 4.92 -3.75
CA GLN A 59 5.01 4.46 -3.57
C GLN A 59 5.68 5.23 -2.43
N ASN A 60 6.57 4.56 -1.70
CA ASN A 60 7.33 5.19 -0.62
C ASN A 60 6.43 5.83 0.46
N PHE A 61 5.33 5.18 0.80
CA PHE A 61 4.37 5.64 1.80
C PHE A 61 3.73 7.00 1.44
N GLU A 62 3.76 7.37 0.15
CA GLU A 62 3.05 8.52 -0.42
C GLU A 62 2.16 8.06 -1.57
N GLY A 63 0.96 8.60 -1.69
CA GLY A 63 0.05 8.14 -2.74
C GLY A 63 -1.28 8.87 -2.79
N MET A 64 -2.12 8.41 -3.73
CA MET A 64 -3.47 8.92 -3.90
C MET A 64 -4.46 8.21 -2.98
N THR A 65 -5.53 8.89 -2.65
CA THR A 65 -6.66 8.34 -1.91
C THR A 65 -7.64 7.67 -2.87
N LEU A 66 -8.08 6.47 -2.50
CA LEU A 66 -9.16 5.77 -3.19
C LEU A 66 -10.47 5.98 -2.43
N MET A 67 -11.56 6.06 -3.18
CA MET A 67 -12.91 6.11 -2.63
C MET A 67 -13.36 4.71 -2.18
N PHE A 68 -14.34 4.65 -1.28
CA PHE A 68 -15.06 3.42 -0.99
C PHE A 68 -15.79 2.93 -2.25
N ASN A 69 -15.60 1.65 -2.60
CA ASN A 69 -16.31 1.00 -3.67
C ASN A 69 -16.42 -0.50 -3.37
N GLU A 70 -17.62 -0.96 -3.01
CA GLU A 70 -17.89 -2.36 -2.66
C GLU A 70 -17.64 -3.35 -3.80
N ASN A 71 -17.60 -2.87 -5.05
CA ASN A 71 -17.27 -3.71 -6.20
C ASN A 71 -15.77 -4.03 -6.30
N ASP A 72 -14.90 -3.35 -5.54
CA ASP A 72 -13.45 -3.46 -5.64
C ASP A 72 -12.79 -4.35 -4.59
N PHE A 73 -13.55 -4.83 -3.59
CA PHE A 73 -13.03 -5.67 -2.51
C PHE A 73 -13.86 -6.93 -2.26
N GLU A 74 -13.22 -7.94 -1.67
CA GLU A 74 -13.85 -9.16 -1.15
C GLU A 74 -14.17 -9.01 0.33
N THR A 75 -13.29 -8.33 1.08
CA THR A 75 -13.42 -8.15 2.52
C THR A 75 -13.03 -6.73 2.90
N PHE A 76 -13.86 -6.08 3.73
CA PHE A 76 -13.51 -4.83 4.39
C PHE A 76 -14.17 -4.83 5.76
N GLN A 77 -13.38 -5.10 6.81
CA GLN A 77 -13.90 -5.34 8.16
C GLN A 77 -13.02 -4.71 9.23
N ILE A 78 -13.60 -4.59 10.44
CA ILE A 78 -12.90 -4.17 11.65
C ILE A 78 -13.04 -5.29 12.68
N LEU A 79 -11.90 -5.68 13.28
CA LEU A 79 -11.79 -6.69 14.32
C LEU A 79 -11.37 -6.03 15.63
N SER A 80 -12.00 -6.41 16.75
CA SER A 80 -11.55 -5.99 18.08
C SER A 80 -10.29 -6.73 18.52
N GLY A 81 -9.26 -5.99 18.95
CA GLY A 81 -8.03 -6.56 19.52
C GLY A 81 -8.25 -7.23 20.87
N THR A 82 -9.28 -6.85 21.63
CA THR A 82 -9.62 -7.41 22.95
C THR A 82 -10.64 -8.52 22.90
N LYS A 83 -11.59 -8.50 21.96
CA LYS A 83 -12.72 -9.43 21.84
C LYS A 83 -12.66 -10.15 20.50
N ASN A 84 -13.30 -11.31 20.42
CA ASN A 84 -13.46 -12.02 19.14
C ASN A 84 -14.73 -11.50 18.41
N LYS A 85 -14.72 -10.21 18.08
CA LYS A 85 -15.85 -9.51 17.45
C LYS A 85 -15.36 -8.76 16.21
N LYS A 86 -16.05 -8.99 15.09
CA LYS A 86 -15.83 -8.26 13.82
C LYS A 86 -17.12 -7.59 13.36
N ILE A 87 -16.96 -6.53 12.61
CA ILE A 87 -18.04 -5.81 11.93
C ILE A 87 -17.58 -5.43 10.52
N ASP A 88 -18.52 -5.41 9.58
CA ASP A 88 -18.25 -4.94 8.23
C ASP A 88 -18.11 -3.43 8.20
N VAL A 89 -17.17 -2.93 7.41
CA VAL A 89 -17.13 -1.53 7.00
C VAL A 89 -18.24 -1.32 5.98
N LYS A 90 -19.05 -0.31 6.21
CA LYS A 90 -20.15 0.09 5.32
C LYS A 90 -19.94 1.51 4.88
N GLY A 91 -20.20 1.79 3.62
CA GLY A 91 -20.11 3.11 3.00
C GLY A 91 -20.97 3.17 1.76
N ILE A 92 -20.96 4.32 1.12
CA ILE A 92 -21.58 4.58 -0.18
C ILE A 92 -20.47 4.67 -1.21
N ILE A 93 -20.67 4.12 -2.40
CA ILE A 93 -19.70 4.24 -3.49
C ILE A 93 -19.38 5.72 -3.73
N GLY A 94 -18.10 6.05 -3.62
CA GLY A 94 -17.63 7.44 -3.74
C GLY A 94 -17.20 8.07 -2.41
N ASP A 95 -17.49 7.46 -1.26
CA ASP A 95 -17.11 8.02 0.04
C ASP A 95 -15.59 8.18 0.18
N VAL A 96 -15.19 9.32 0.68
CA VAL A 96 -13.81 9.69 1.08
C VAL A 96 -13.92 10.50 2.38
N PRO A 97 -13.43 9.96 3.52
CA PRO A 97 -12.67 8.72 3.73
C PRO A 97 -13.49 7.45 3.45
N ALA A 98 -12.81 6.36 3.13
CA ALA A 98 -13.46 5.07 2.85
C ALA A 98 -14.01 4.38 4.12
N VAL A 99 -13.57 4.82 5.29
CA VAL A 99 -14.07 4.41 6.61
C VAL A 99 -14.42 5.66 7.37
N ASP A 100 -15.68 5.79 7.77
CA ASP A 100 -16.19 6.81 8.69
C ASP A 100 -17.28 6.17 9.54
N MET A 101 -16.93 5.74 10.75
CA MET A 101 -17.86 5.00 11.59
C MET A 101 -17.53 5.04 13.08
N LYS A 102 -18.50 4.62 13.92
CA LYS A 102 -18.35 4.49 15.36
C LYS A 102 -18.56 3.04 15.80
N PRO A 103 -17.49 2.20 15.85
CA PRO A 103 -17.59 0.83 16.31
C PRO A 103 -18.13 0.77 17.75
N LYS A 104 -18.92 -0.28 18.06
CA LYS A 104 -19.43 -0.53 19.42
C LYS A 104 -18.40 -1.27 20.30
N PHE A 105 -17.11 -1.08 20.07
CA PHE A 105 -15.99 -1.56 20.87
C PHE A 105 -14.85 -0.54 20.80
N SER A 106 -14.00 -0.57 21.79
CA SER A 106 -12.86 0.34 21.98
C SER A 106 -11.57 -0.45 22.13
N ASP A 107 -10.52 0.19 22.55
CA ASP A 107 -9.17 -0.33 22.68
C ASP A 107 -8.49 -0.55 21.31
N LEU A 108 -7.56 -1.47 21.21
CA LEU A 108 -6.96 -1.80 19.92
C LEU A 108 -8.01 -2.36 18.95
N VAL A 109 -8.09 -1.75 17.79
CA VAL A 109 -8.91 -2.26 16.66
C VAL A 109 -8.01 -2.50 15.47
N ILE A 110 -8.38 -3.49 14.67
CA ILE A 110 -7.68 -3.90 13.45
C ILE A 110 -8.64 -3.71 12.29
N ILE A 111 -8.39 -2.72 11.43
CA ILE A 111 -9.07 -2.63 10.13
C ILE A 111 -8.34 -3.54 9.17
N TYR A 112 -9.05 -4.28 8.34
CA TYR A 112 -8.44 -5.07 7.30
C TYR A 112 -9.28 -5.13 6.02
N HIS A 113 -8.59 -5.21 4.92
CA HIS A 113 -9.15 -5.09 3.58
C HIS A 113 -8.49 -6.11 2.64
N GLU A 114 -9.29 -6.75 1.80
CA GLU A 114 -8.87 -7.61 0.71
C GLU A 114 -9.47 -7.09 -0.59
N THR A 115 -8.64 -6.73 -1.57
CA THR A 115 -9.13 -6.32 -2.89
C THR A 115 -9.64 -7.55 -3.67
N LYS A 116 -10.48 -7.34 -4.67
CA LYS A 116 -10.63 -8.30 -5.76
C LYS A 116 -9.36 -8.36 -6.60
N ASP A 117 -9.24 -9.38 -7.44
CA ASP A 117 -8.17 -9.44 -8.42
C ASP A 117 -8.25 -8.23 -9.37
N LYS A 118 -7.13 -7.59 -9.57
CA LYS A 118 -6.93 -6.50 -10.51
C LYS A 118 -5.88 -6.91 -11.55
N LEU A 119 -5.82 -6.18 -12.64
CA LEU A 119 -4.88 -6.43 -13.72
C LEU A 119 -3.97 -5.23 -13.92
N VAL A 120 -2.72 -5.50 -14.27
CA VAL A 120 -1.77 -4.52 -14.79
C VAL A 120 -1.24 -4.98 -16.13
N ASP A 121 -1.23 -4.08 -17.10
CA ASP A 121 -0.68 -4.29 -18.44
C ASP A 121 0.73 -3.69 -18.48
N TYR A 122 1.73 -4.54 -18.57
CA TYR A 122 3.13 -4.15 -18.75
C TYR A 122 3.39 -3.83 -20.21
N LYS A 123 3.21 -2.58 -20.57
CA LYS A 123 3.51 -2.09 -21.93
C LYS A 123 4.99 -2.17 -22.31
N LYS A 124 5.87 -2.33 -21.30
CA LYS A 124 7.33 -2.46 -21.46
C LYS A 124 7.88 -3.37 -20.36
N PHE A 125 8.73 -4.30 -20.75
CA PHE A 125 9.37 -5.25 -19.84
C PHE A 125 10.18 -4.59 -18.72
N GLN A 126 10.81 -3.44 -19.00
CA GLN A 126 11.58 -2.70 -17.98
C GLN A 126 10.78 -2.44 -16.71
N LYS A 127 9.47 -2.18 -16.81
CA LYS A 127 8.61 -1.96 -15.64
C LYS A 127 8.47 -3.20 -14.76
N PHE A 128 8.31 -4.36 -15.39
CA PHE A 128 8.29 -5.64 -14.69
C PHE A 128 9.64 -5.95 -14.06
N GLN A 129 10.74 -5.71 -14.81
CA GLN A 129 12.10 -5.92 -14.30
C GLN A 129 12.38 -5.07 -13.06
N ASP A 130 12.01 -3.79 -13.08
CA ASP A 130 12.18 -2.87 -11.95
C ASP A 130 11.37 -3.37 -10.74
N PHE A 131 10.11 -3.75 -10.95
CA PHE A 131 9.23 -4.28 -9.93
C PHE A 131 9.77 -5.56 -9.27
N VAL A 132 10.12 -6.58 -10.07
CA VAL A 132 10.61 -7.84 -9.50
C VAL A 132 11.96 -7.68 -8.80
N LYS A 133 12.83 -6.78 -9.26
CA LYS A 133 14.08 -6.44 -8.57
C LYS A 133 13.81 -5.78 -7.22
N GLU A 134 12.94 -4.77 -7.19
CA GLU A 134 12.58 -4.06 -5.96
C GLU A 134 11.99 -5.01 -4.91
N LYS A 135 11.16 -5.94 -5.34
CA LYS A 135 10.49 -6.89 -4.42
C LYS A 135 11.31 -8.17 -4.14
N GLY A 136 12.58 -8.24 -4.59
CA GLY A 136 13.49 -9.36 -4.29
C GLY A 136 13.35 -10.59 -5.19
N TYR A 137 12.70 -10.45 -6.33
CA TYR A 137 12.38 -11.52 -7.28
C TYR A 137 13.15 -11.37 -8.61
N ALA A 138 14.38 -10.85 -8.59
CA ALA A 138 15.15 -10.58 -9.82
C ALA A 138 15.32 -11.81 -10.73
N HIS A 139 15.31 -13.03 -10.18
CA HIS A 139 15.39 -14.29 -10.94
C HIS A 139 14.20 -14.48 -11.90
N LEU A 140 13.04 -13.89 -11.62
CA LEU A 140 11.86 -13.98 -12.50
C LEU A 140 12.07 -13.29 -13.85
N ILE A 141 13.07 -12.42 -13.98
CA ILE A 141 13.45 -11.81 -15.26
C ILE A 141 13.93 -12.90 -16.23
N GLU A 142 14.83 -13.77 -15.75
CA GLU A 142 15.34 -14.86 -16.55
C GLU A 142 14.26 -15.91 -16.83
N GLU A 143 13.44 -16.25 -15.85
CA GLU A 143 12.31 -17.18 -16.03
C GLU A 143 11.32 -16.67 -17.08
N HIS A 144 11.02 -15.37 -17.10
CA HIS A 144 10.16 -14.75 -18.11
C HIS A 144 10.70 -14.94 -19.52
N LEU A 145 12.01 -14.68 -19.71
CA LEU A 145 12.67 -14.79 -21.01
C LEU A 145 12.79 -16.25 -21.44
N GLN A 146 13.14 -17.17 -20.55
CA GLN A 146 13.25 -18.61 -20.82
C GLN A 146 11.90 -19.24 -21.18
N ALA A 147 10.80 -18.72 -20.60
CA ALA A 147 9.45 -19.15 -20.94
C ALA A 147 8.98 -18.63 -22.31
N GLY A 148 9.77 -17.75 -22.96
CA GLY A 148 9.40 -17.13 -24.24
C GLY A 148 8.22 -16.16 -24.12
N TYR A 149 7.99 -15.59 -22.94
CA TYR A 149 6.92 -14.62 -22.74
C TYR A 149 7.23 -13.29 -23.45
N PRO A 150 6.19 -12.55 -23.89
CA PRO A 150 6.39 -11.28 -24.58
C PRO A 150 6.97 -10.21 -23.65
N GLU A 151 7.88 -9.40 -24.17
CA GLU A 151 8.49 -8.29 -23.44
C GLU A 151 7.63 -7.00 -23.45
N GLU A 152 6.53 -7.01 -24.18
CA GLU A 152 5.57 -5.90 -24.25
C GLU A 152 4.13 -6.42 -24.21
N TYR A 153 3.25 -5.61 -23.59
CA TYR A 153 1.80 -5.84 -23.54
C TYR A 153 1.38 -7.18 -22.92
N PHE A 154 2.07 -7.62 -21.88
CA PHE A 154 1.67 -8.78 -21.10
C PHE A 154 1.00 -8.38 -19.78
N ILE A 155 0.20 -9.29 -19.25
CA ILE A 155 -0.67 -9.04 -18.10
C ILE A 155 -0.14 -9.75 -16.85
N GLU A 156 -0.14 -9.02 -15.73
CA GLU A 156 -0.09 -9.55 -14.38
C GLU A 156 -1.45 -9.35 -13.71
N SER A 157 -1.94 -10.36 -13.01
CA SER A 157 -3.03 -10.15 -12.04
C SER A 157 -2.43 -9.92 -10.67
N TYR A 158 -3.10 -9.11 -9.84
CA TYR A 158 -2.65 -8.87 -8.48
C TYR A 158 -3.81 -8.79 -7.49
N ARG A 159 -3.52 -9.12 -6.22
CA ARG A 159 -4.44 -8.98 -5.09
C ARG A 159 -3.71 -8.37 -3.89
N ARG A 160 -4.38 -7.50 -3.15
CA ARG A 160 -3.80 -6.78 -2.04
C ARG A 160 -4.57 -7.03 -0.75
N TYR A 161 -3.82 -7.25 0.32
CA TYR A 161 -4.29 -7.49 1.68
C TYR A 161 -3.70 -6.40 2.57
N ALA A 162 -4.54 -5.50 3.08
CA ALA A 162 -4.09 -4.40 3.92
C ALA A 162 -4.68 -4.51 5.31
N LYS A 163 -3.86 -4.18 6.32
CA LYS A 163 -4.27 -4.04 7.72
C LYS A 163 -3.86 -2.67 8.25
N SER A 164 -4.57 -2.19 9.26
CA SER A 164 -4.16 -1.05 10.09
C SER A 164 -4.56 -1.29 11.53
N LEU A 165 -3.62 -1.02 12.44
CA LEU A 165 -3.85 -1.08 13.88
C LEU A 165 -4.12 0.32 14.40
N ILE A 166 -5.16 0.48 15.22
CA ILE A 166 -5.62 1.77 15.71
C ILE A 166 -6.00 1.65 17.18
N ALA A 167 -5.55 2.60 18.01
CA ALA A 167 -5.98 2.75 19.38
C ALA A 167 -7.26 3.62 19.42
N LEU A 168 -8.40 3.04 19.77
CA LEU A 168 -9.70 3.69 19.74
C LEU A 168 -10.29 3.80 21.15
N ASN A 169 -10.18 4.99 21.77
CA ASN A 169 -10.61 5.25 23.14
C ASN A 169 -10.05 4.22 24.14
N GLY A 170 -8.76 3.93 24.03
CA GLY A 170 -8.02 2.96 24.81
C GLY A 170 -6.96 2.23 23.97
N VAL A 171 -6.02 1.58 24.64
CA VAL A 171 -4.85 0.96 24.00
C VAL A 171 -4.77 -0.55 24.22
N LYS A 172 -5.67 -1.15 25.02
CA LYS A 172 -5.58 -2.57 25.38
C LYS A 172 -5.86 -3.47 24.18
N GLY A 173 -5.23 -4.63 24.17
CA GLY A 173 -5.45 -5.66 23.16
C GLY A 173 -4.18 -6.02 22.41
N LYS A 174 -4.35 -6.86 21.39
CA LYS A 174 -3.26 -7.30 20.54
C LYS A 174 -3.73 -7.53 19.11
N ASP A 175 -2.80 -7.50 18.18
CA ASP A 175 -3.06 -7.91 16.80
C ASP A 175 -3.41 -9.40 16.74
N LYS A 176 -4.13 -9.79 15.70
CA LYS A 176 -4.63 -11.15 15.47
C LYS A 176 -4.62 -11.50 14.00
N LYS A 177 -4.60 -12.79 13.70
CA LYS A 177 -4.94 -13.26 12.35
C LYS A 177 -6.37 -12.86 12.02
N THR A 178 -6.54 -12.18 10.91
CA THR A 178 -7.85 -11.75 10.40
C THR A 178 -8.49 -12.81 9.52
N GLY A 179 -7.67 -13.69 8.96
CA GLY A 179 -8.03 -14.72 8.00
C GLY A 179 -7.72 -14.34 6.55
N LEU A 180 -7.04 -13.21 6.34
CA LEU A 180 -6.50 -12.85 5.04
C LEU A 180 -5.50 -13.91 4.56
N LEU A 181 -5.42 -14.11 3.25
CA LEU A 181 -4.56 -15.12 2.65
C LEU A 181 -3.07 -14.83 2.91
N PHE A 182 -2.70 -13.56 2.91
CA PHE A 182 -1.35 -13.06 3.14
C PHE A 182 -1.41 -11.88 4.10
N GLU A 183 -0.86 -12.04 5.30
CA GLU A 183 -1.00 -11.03 6.36
C GLU A 183 0.17 -11.02 7.34
N PHE A 184 0.54 -9.84 7.82
CA PHE A 184 1.34 -9.65 9.01
C PHE A 184 0.47 -9.75 10.26
N VAL A 185 1.06 -10.27 11.33
CA VAL A 185 0.48 -10.20 12.69
C VAL A 185 1.57 -9.68 13.60
N LEU A 186 1.39 -8.49 14.16
CA LEU A 186 2.29 -7.93 15.15
C LEU A 186 2.20 -8.76 16.46
N ASN A 187 3.36 -9.10 17.01
CA ASN A 187 3.44 -9.81 18.30
C ASN A 187 3.25 -8.85 19.47
N ASP A 188 3.59 -7.58 19.25
CA ASP A 188 3.56 -6.51 20.23
C ASP A 188 2.45 -5.52 19.90
N ASN A 189 1.91 -4.87 20.93
CA ASN A 189 0.97 -3.78 20.74
C ASN A 189 1.74 -2.45 20.64
N PRO A 190 1.77 -1.77 19.49
CA PRO A 190 2.56 -0.55 19.31
C PRO A 190 2.14 0.60 20.23
N TYR A 191 0.90 0.58 20.75
CA TYR A 191 0.35 1.62 21.64
C TYR A 191 0.61 1.38 23.12
N ASP A 192 1.09 0.19 23.50
CA ASP A 192 1.38 -0.22 24.87
C ASP A 192 2.76 -0.91 24.94
N LEU A 193 3.73 -0.38 24.22
CA LEU A 193 5.05 -0.96 24.04
C LEU A 193 6.09 -0.20 24.86
N ASN A 194 6.84 -0.92 25.69
CA ASN A 194 7.96 -0.41 26.49
C ASN A 194 9.34 -0.82 25.94
N SER A 195 9.43 -1.08 24.66
CA SER A 195 10.65 -1.48 23.94
C SER A 195 10.91 -0.52 22.78
N ASP A 196 12.15 -0.46 22.34
CA ASP A 196 12.55 0.19 21.10
C ASP A 196 12.61 -0.81 19.92
N MET A 197 12.07 -2.01 20.13
CA MET A 197 11.94 -3.07 19.14
C MET A 197 10.50 -3.49 19.05
N ILE A 198 10.05 -3.80 17.83
CA ILE A 198 8.75 -4.41 17.57
C ILE A 198 8.93 -5.62 16.65
N SER A 199 8.08 -6.61 16.82
CA SER A 199 8.14 -7.82 16.02
C SER A 199 6.81 -8.20 15.40
N ALA A 200 6.88 -8.95 14.29
CA ALA A 200 5.72 -9.48 13.60
C ALA A 200 6.01 -10.87 13.02
N ASN A 201 4.96 -11.62 12.77
CA ASN A 201 5.00 -12.80 11.93
C ASN A 201 4.25 -12.55 10.62
N LEU A 202 4.82 -12.97 9.51
CA LEU A 202 4.20 -12.99 8.20
C LEU A 202 3.62 -14.37 7.92
N PHE A 203 2.35 -14.41 7.49
CA PHE A 203 1.64 -15.64 7.17
C PHE A 203 1.15 -15.65 5.73
N TYR A 204 1.36 -16.76 5.06
CA TYR A 204 0.74 -17.08 3.78
C TYR A 204 -0.06 -18.37 3.92
N GLN A 205 -1.33 -18.36 3.51
CA GLN A 205 -2.25 -19.49 3.67
C GLN A 205 -2.28 -20.04 5.12
N LYS A 206 -2.27 -19.13 6.09
CA LYS A 206 -2.25 -19.42 7.55
C LYS A 206 -0.93 -20.04 8.07
N ARG A 207 0.06 -20.31 7.19
CA ARG A 207 1.38 -20.85 7.54
C ARG A 207 2.42 -19.73 7.63
N PRO A 208 3.41 -19.82 8.53
CA PRO A 208 4.53 -18.88 8.56
C PRO A 208 5.24 -18.85 7.20
N MET A 209 5.59 -17.64 6.73
CA MET A 209 6.30 -17.43 5.48
C MET A 209 7.76 -17.11 5.76
N ALA A 210 8.65 -18.05 5.46
CA ALA A 210 10.10 -17.91 5.68
C ALA A 210 10.80 -17.24 4.49
N ASP A 211 11.98 -16.66 4.75
CA ASP A 211 12.90 -16.04 3.78
C ASP A 211 12.24 -14.98 2.88
N GLN A 212 11.17 -14.37 3.37
CA GLN A 212 10.41 -13.38 2.61
C GLN A 212 10.93 -11.97 2.88
N LEU A 213 11.13 -11.18 1.82
CA LEU A 213 11.48 -9.77 1.93
C LEU A 213 10.34 -8.99 2.59
N VAL A 214 10.68 -8.21 3.59
CA VAL A 214 9.79 -7.26 4.27
C VAL A 214 10.41 -5.87 4.15
N THR A 215 9.69 -4.95 3.54
CA THR A 215 10.06 -3.54 3.48
C THR A 215 9.32 -2.78 4.58
N ILE A 216 10.06 -2.03 5.38
CA ILE A 216 9.54 -1.17 6.43
C ILE A 216 9.70 0.27 5.97
N PHE A 217 8.59 0.94 5.77
CA PHE A 217 8.56 2.39 5.57
C PHE A 217 8.17 3.04 6.89
N SER A 218 8.85 4.12 7.27
CA SER A 218 8.47 4.89 8.44
C SER A 218 8.63 6.38 8.24
N ARG A 219 7.71 7.18 8.80
CA ARG A 219 7.71 8.64 8.68
C ARG A 219 7.17 9.32 9.94
N LYS A 220 7.68 10.53 10.28
CA LYS A 220 7.07 11.44 11.25
C LYS A 220 6.18 12.48 10.57
N ASN A 221 6.62 12.97 9.42
CA ASN A 221 5.94 13.96 8.58
C ASN A 221 6.38 13.83 7.12
N LYS A 222 5.85 14.65 6.23
CA LYS A 222 6.28 14.68 4.82
C LYS A 222 7.78 15.01 4.73
N GLY A 223 8.50 14.20 3.97
CA GLY A 223 9.94 14.37 3.71
C GLY A 223 10.85 13.70 4.75
N ASP A 224 10.30 13.09 5.81
CA ASP A 224 11.06 12.30 6.77
C ASP A 224 10.77 10.80 6.60
N LEU A 225 10.99 10.29 5.40
CA LEU A 225 10.83 8.88 5.07
C LEU A 225 12.12 8.10 5.36
N LYS A 226 11.99 6.98 6.07
CA LYS A 226 13.01 5.93 6.17
C LYS A 226 12.48 4.66 5.53
N ILE A 227 13.36 3.94 4.83
CA ILE A 227 13.06 2.66 4.19
C ILE A 227 14.11 1.67 4.64
N GLU A 228 13.68 0.54 5.19
CA GLU A 228 14.54 -0.52 5.66
C GLU A 228 14.05 -1.86 5.13
N HIS A 229 14.97 -2.79 4.91
CA HIS A 229 14.67 -4.09 4.35
C HIS A 229 15.09 -5.19 5.31
N TYR A 230 14.20 -6.11 5.57
CA TYR A 230 14.40 -7.26 6.44
C TYR A 230 13.99 -8.54 5.71
N LYS A 231 14.36 -9.68 6.26
CA LYS A 231 13.85 -10.98 5.82
C LYS A 231 13.25 -11.74 7.00
N THR A 232 12.16 -12.43 6.74
CA THR A 232 11.56 -13.31 7.74
C THR A 232 12.44 -14.55 7.94
N ASN A 233 12.55 -15.02 9.19
CA ASN A 233 13.21 -16.28 9.52
C ASN A 233 12.30 -17.50 9.21
N GLU A 234 12.75 -18.71 9.55
CA GLU A 234 12.03 -19.97 9.33
C GLU A 234 10.61 -20.00 9.96
N LYS A 235 10.36 -19.18 10.99
CA LYS A 235 9.06 -19.05 11.65
C LYS A 235 8.21 -17.91 11.09
N GLY A 236 8.63 -17.31 9.96
CA GLY A 236 7.98 -16.12 9.40
C GLY A 236 8.15 -14.88 10.28
N TYR A 237 9.07 -14.90 11.24
CA TYR A 237 9.29 -13.82 12.21
C TYR A 237 10.26 -12.77 11.65
N VAL A 238 9.92 -11.51 11.91
CA VAL A 238 10.75 -10.34 11.66
C VAL A 238 10.69 -9.41 12.86
N GLU A 239 11.82 -8.79 13.18
CA GLU A 239 11.95 -7.81 14.26
C GLU A 239 12.79 -6.63 13.78
N PHE A 240 12.43 -5.42 14.18
CA PHE A 240 13.12 -4.20 13.78
C PHE A 240 13.03 -3.11 14.86
N VAL A 241 13.97 -2.16 14.78
CA VAL A 241 14.03 -1.00 15.68
C VAL A 241 12.92 -0.02 15.31
N ILE A 242 12.27 0.56 16.33
CA ILE A 242 11.24 1.59 16.16
C ILE A 242 11.63 2.88 16.86
N GLU A 243 11.08 3.97 16.36
CA GLU A 243 11.19 5.31 16.95
C GLU A 243 9.81 5.82 17.33
N GLN A 244 9.75 6.53 18.46
CA GLN A 244 8.51 7.16 18.91
C GLN A 244 8.06 8.27 17.98
N GLY A 245 6.75 8.47 17.88
CA GLY A 245 6.12 9.48 17.04
C GLY A 245 6.18 9.17 15.55
N ARG A 246 6.54 7.94 15.13
CA ARG A 246 6.58 7.53 13.72
C ARG A 246 5.43 6.64 13.34
N GLU A 247 4.89 6.90 12.15
CA GLU A 247 3.99 5.99 11.45
C GLU A 247 4.82 4.95 10.70
N TYR A 248 4.34 3.74 10.68
CA TYR A 248 4.98 2.59 10.03
C TYR A 248 4.05 1.96 9.00
N LEU A 249 4.62 1.55 7.88
CA LEU A 249 4.02 0.69 6.88
C LEU A 249 4.96 -0.49 6.65
N MET A 250 4.53 -1.68 7.01
CA MET A 250 5.17 -2.94 6.62
C MET A 250 4.59 -3.39 5.30
N ASP A 251 5.43 -3.80 4.34
CA ASP A 251 5.03 -4.30 3.03
C ASP A 251 5.79 -5.58 2.68
N SER A 252 5.11 -6.51 2.05
CA SER A 252 5.70 -7.72 1.49
C SER A 252 4.90 -8.21 0.30
N VAL A 253 5.59 -8.78 -0.68
CA VAL A 253 4.98 -9.22 -1.94
C VAL A 253 5.44 -10.63 -2.27
N ILE A 254 4.54 -11.48 -2.69
CA ILE A 254 4.83 -12.77 -3.32
C ILE A 254 4.48 -12.66 -4.80
N ILE A 255 5.39 -13.11 -5.67
CA ILE A 255 5.19 -13.12 -7.13
C ILE A 255 5.39 -14.55 -7.64
N TYR A 256 4.48 -15.03 -8.46
CA TYR A 256 4.57 -16.35 -9.04
C TYR A 256 3.96 -16.42 -10.45
N PRO A 257 4.42 -17.38 -11.29
CA PRO A 257 3.91 -17.55 -12.64
C PRO A 257 2.45 -18.04 -12.64
N LYS A 258 1.71 -17.62 -13.64
CA LYS A 258 0.35 -18.08 -13.96
C LYS A 258 0.34 -18.73 -15.34
N LYS A 259 -0.50 -19.76 -15.52
CA LYS A 259 -0.61 -20.48 -16.81
C LYS A 259 -1.59 -19.75 -17.77
N GLY A 260 -1.44 -18.44 -17.91
CA GLY A 260 -2.24 -17.66 -18.85
C GLY A 260 -1.64 -17.70 -20.25
N ASN A 261 -2.48 -17.52 -21.27
CA ASN A 261 -2.03 -17.33 -22.65
C ASN A 261 -1.91 -15.81 -22.94
N PRO A 262 -0.69 -15.29 -23.16
CA PRO A 262 -0.50 -13.86 -23.43
C PRO A 262 -1.18 -13.37 -24.71
N GLU A 263 -1.38 -14.23 -25.72
CA GLU A 263 -2.10 -13.88 -26.96
C GLU A 263 -3.56 -13.53 -26.68
N ASN A 264 -4.16 -14.16 -25.66
CA ASN A 264 -5.52 -13.89 -25.21
C ASN A 264 -5.58 -12.78 -24.14
N LYS A 265 -4.46 -12.13 -23.83
CA LYS A 265 -4.33 -11.18 -22.71
C LYS A 265 -4.69 -11.79 -21.36
N GLU A 266 -4.45 -13.06 -21.18
CA GLU A 266 -4.56 -13.72 -19.89
C GLU A 266 -3.31 -13.45 -19.04
N PRO A 267 -3.45 -13.31 -17.71
CA PRO A 267 -2.29 -13.06 -16.83
C PRO A 267 -1.30 -14.21 -16.86
N ILE A 268 -0.03 -13.90 -17.12
CA ILE A 268 1.11 -14.84 -17.05
C ILE A 268 1.87 -14.76 -15.72
N TRP A 269 1.64 -13.68 -14.96
CA TRP A 269 2.15 -13.47 -13.61
C TRP A 269 1.01 -13.16 -12.66
N HIS A 270 1.23 -13.48 -11.38
CA HIS A 270 0.34 -13.07 -10.31
C HIS A 270 1.15 -12.60 -9.12
N SER A 271 0.78 -11.45 -8.55
CA SER A 271 1.34 -11.00 -7.29
C SER A 271 0.28 -10.85 -6.21
N ILE A 272 0.67 -11.16 -4.98
CA ILE A 272 -0.12 -10.91 -3.79
C ILE A 272 0.67 -10.06 -2.82
N TRP A 273 0.01 -9.09 -2.22
CA TRP A 273 0.61 -8.04 -1.40
C TRP A 273 0.04 -8.07 -0.01
N ALA A 274 0.89 -8.01 1.00
CA ALA A 274 0.47 -7.80 2.39
C ALA A 274 1.02 -6.47 2.89
N SER A 275 0.16 -5.64 3.46
CA SER A 275 0.59 -4.42 4.13
C SER A 275 -0.03 -4.31 5.52
N THR A 276 0.70 -3.64 6.44
CA THR A 276 0.18 -3.33 7.77
C THR A 276 0.69 -1.97 8.22
N THR A 277 -0.22 -1.08 8.62
CA THR A 277 0.13 0.24 9.16
C THR A 277 -0.17 0.36 10.64
N PHE A 278 0.66 1.12 11.35
CA PHE A 278 0.49 1.47 12.76
C PHE A 278 1.31 2.72 13.11
N LEU A 279 1.04 3.31 14.26
CA LEU A 279 1.82 4.38 14.86
C LEU A 279 2.50 3.85 16.11
N VAL A 280 3.73 4.24 16.34
CA VAL A 280 4.37 4.17 17.67
C VAL A 280 4.22 5.54 18.32
N PRO A 281 3.37 5.69 19.36
CA PRO A 281 3.13 7.00 19.95
C PRO A 281 4.36 7.56 20.66
N GLU A 282 4.41 8.89 20.82
CA GLU A 282 5.35 9.50 21.76
C GLU A 282 5.04 9.01 23.18
N ARG A 283 6.06 8.61 23.92
CA ARG A 283 5.91 8.32 25.35
C ARG A 283 5.85 9.66 26.09
N ASN A 284 4.79 9.89 26.80
CA ASN A 284 4.78 10.98 27.76
C ASN A 284 5.79 10.65 28.88
N LEU A 285 6.85 11.44 28.96
CA LEU A 285 7.86 11.38 30.01
C LEU A 285 7.24 11.76 31.36
#